data_4fdd2d94b5f05b99f904ebdca73be882
#
_entry.id   4fdd2d94b5f05b99f904ebdca73be882
#
_cell.length_a   1.000
_cell.length_b   1.000
_cell.length_c   1.000
_cell.angle_alpha   90.00
_cell.angle_beta   90.00
_cell.angle_gamma   90.00
#
_symmetry.space_group_name_H-M   'P 1'
#
loop_
_entity.id
_entity.type
_entity.pdbx_description
1 polymer ?
#
loop_
_entity_poly.entity_id
_entity_poly.type
_entity_poly.pdbx_seq_one_letter_code
_entity_poly.pdbx_strand_id
1 'polypeptide(L)'
;MNMASEKISIGFLGAGGIARTHAFAINSLKYFYSEVPEIELEAVCSTRKESRDAFAAKFGFKKSLAIDEFIADTTINTVLILGPNKVHFEHLQLALEMPSAKRIYLEKPVCSSLEEEQQMAVIASKTGKQIQVGFQYLQTASVREALAFWKTGKLGNPIHFDLKYY
;
A
#
# COMPACT_ATOMS: atom_id res chain seq x y z
N MET A 1 -25.86 -1.26 -14.47
CA MET A 1 -25.65 -0.33 -13.35
C MET A 1 -24.23 0.20 -13.48
N ASN A 2 -24.10 1.45 -13.88
CA ASN A 2 -22.80 2.13 -13.95
C ASN A 2 -22.40 2.47 -12.51
N MET A 3 -21.64 1.60 -11.86
CA MET A 3 -21.00 1.97 -10.59
C MET A 3 -19.93 2.99 -10.96
N ALA A 4 -20.21 4.28 -10.75
CA ALA A 4 -19.18 5.28 -10.75
C ALA A 4 -18.09 4.75 -9.82
N SER A 5 -16.89 4.51 -10.36
CA SER A 5 -15.78 3.98 -9.56
C SER A 5 -15.52 4.98 -8.43
N GLU A 6 -15.56 4.49 -7.20
CA GLU A 6 -15.29 5.33 -6.04
C GLU A 6 -13.89 5.97 -6.22
N LYS A 7 -13.82 7.28 -6.06
CA LYS A 7 -12.56 8.02 -6.08
C LYS A 7 -11.59 7.47 -5.03
N ILE A 8 -10.36 7.24 -5.41
CA ILE A 8 -9.30 6.74 -4.53
C ILE A 8 -8.51 7.93 -4.00
N SER A 9 -8.74 8.29 -2.74
CA SER A 9 -8.03 9.36 -2.05
C SER A 9 -6.93 8.77 -1.18
N ILE A 10 -5.69 8.97 -1.59
CA ILE A 10 -4.52 8.27 -1.04
C ILE A 10 -3.79 9.13 -0.03
N GLY A 11 -3.53 8.55 1.15
CA GLY A 11 -2.63 9.09 2.15
C GLY A 11 -1.38 8.22 2.30
N PHE A 12 -0.21 8.84 2.41
CA PHE A 12 1.06 8.16 2.65
C PHE A 12 1.52 8.32 4.10
N LEU A 13 1.76 7.23 4.79
CA LEU A 13 2.50 7.17 6.05
C LEU A 13 3.96 6.84 5.74
N GLY A 14 4.76 7.89 5.53
CA GLY A 14 6.14 7.82 5.14
C GLY A 14 6.44 8.63 3.86
N ALA A 15 7.59 9.35 3.87
CA ALA A 15 8.07 10.17 2.75
C ALA A 15 9.51 9.77 2.35
N GLY A 16 9.86 8.50 2.50
CA GLY A 16 11.19 7.95 2.22
C GLY A 16 11.41 7.57 0.76
N GLY A 17 12.45 6.75 0.54
CA GLY A 17 12.83 6.28 -0.79
C GLY A 17 11.71 5.53 -1.50
N ILE A 18 11.12 4.53 -0.82
CA ILE A 18 10.03 3.73 -1.41
C ILE A 18 8.77 4.56 -1.68
N ALA A 19 8.46 5.55 -0.84
CA ALA A 19 7.34 6.46 -1.06
C ALA A 19 7.49 7.24 -2.37
N ARG A 20 8.73 7.63 -2.76
CA ARG A 20 9.01 8.29 -4.04
C ARG A 20 8.65 7.40 -5.22
N THR A 21 8.99 6.10 -5.13
CA THR A 21 8.67 5.12 -6.16
C THR A 21 7.16 4.95 -6.31
N HIS A 22 6.44 4.83 -5.20
CA HIS A 22 4.97 4.73 -5.23
C HIS A 22 4.32 6.00 -5.78
N ALA A 23 4.74 7.18 -5.33
CA ALA A 23 4.20 8.44 -5.84
C ALA A 23 4.45 8.62 -7.34
N PHE A 24 5.67 8.28 -7.81
CA PHE A 24 5.99 8.29 -9.24
C PHE A 24 5.12 7.29 -10.01
N ALA A 25 4.99 6.05 -9.53
CA ALA A 25 4.19 5.02 -10.17
C ALA A 25 2.71 5.45 -10.29
N ILE A 26 2.12 5.94 -9.21
CA ILE A 26 0.73 6.41 -9.19
C ILE A 26 0.51 7.56 -10.20
N ASN A 27 1.39 8.56 -10.19
CA ASN A 27 1.31 9.69 -11.12
C ASN A 27 1.51 9.28 -12.58
N SER A 28 2.19 8.17 -12.83
CA SER A 28 2.50 7.66 -14.16
C SER A 28 1.42 6.72 -14.73
N LEU A 29 0.50 6.20 -13.91
CA LEU A 29 -0.49 5.18 -14.33
C LEU A 29 -1.23 5.57 -15.62
N LYS A 30 -1.67 6.81 -15.72
CA LYS A 30 -2.40 7.33 -16.88
C LYS A 30 -1.63 7.29 -18.22
N TYR A 31 -0.30 7.13 -18.17
CA TYR A 31 0.54 7.04 -19.38
C TYR A 31 0.68 5.59 -19.87
N PHE A 32 0.40 4.63 -19.01
CA PHE A 32 0.57 3.21 -19.31
C PHE A 32 -0.73 2.43 -19.42
N TYR A 33 -1.83 2.97 -18.86
CA TYR A 33 -3.13 2.29 -18.81
C TYR A 33 -4.22 3.22 -19.33
N SER A 34 -5.10 2.69 -20.18
CA SER A 34 -6.24 3.42 -20.75
C SER A 34 -7.37 3.63 -19.73
N GLU A 35 -7.51 2.72 -18.80
CA GLU A 35 -8.53 2.75 -17.75
C GLU A 35 -7.86 2.85 -16.39
N VAL A 36 -7.80 4.05 -15.84
CA VAL A 36 -7.28 4.33 -14.50
C VAL A 36 -8.42 4.94 -13.69
N PRO A 37 -8.70 4.44 -12.48
CA PRO A 37 -9.69 5.07 -11.61
C PRO A 37 -9.26 6.51 -11.27
N GLU A 38 -10.20 7.32 -10.83
CA GLU A 38 -9.86 8.65 -10.31
C GLU A 38 -9.04 8.50 -9.03
N ILE A 39 -7.77 8.89 -9.10
CA ILE A 39 -6.82 8.81 -7.99
C ILE A 39 -6.37 10.19 -7.60
N GLU A 40 -6.34 10.47 -6.31
CA GLU A 40 -5.88 11.71 -5.74
C GLU A 40 -4.85 11.45 -4.64
N LEU A 41 -3.71 12.13 -4.71
CA LEU A 41 -2.70 12.14 -3.64
C LEU A 41 -3.13 13.17 -2.59
N GLU A 42 -3.85 12.70 -1.56
CA GLU A 42 -4.53 13.57 -0.60
C GLU A 42 -3.56 14.12 0.44
N ALA A 43 -2.85 13.24 1.14
CA ALA A 43 -1.96 13.67 2.21
C ALA A 43 -0.69 12.82 2.29
N VAL A 44 0.40 13.44 2.73
CA VAL A 44 1.62 12.73 3.13
C VAL A 44 1.99 13.09 4.58
N CYS A 45 2.33 12.06 5.35
CA CYS A 45 2.81 12.19 6.73
C CYS A 45 4.25 11.69 6.86
N SER A 46 5.08 12.44 7.55
CA SER A 46 6.37 11.98 8.06
C SER A 46 6.81 12.86 9.24
N THR A 47 7.82 12.41 9.98
CA THR A 47 8.25 13.07 11.23
C THR A 47 8.80 14.48 11.01
N ARG A 48 9.58 14.72 9.95
CA ARG A 48 10.20 16.02 9.69
C ARG A 48 9.35 16.88 8.76
N LYS A 49 8.89 18.02 9.26
CA LYS A 49 7.99 18.92 8.54
C LYS A 49 8.57 19.36 7.18
N GLU A 50 9.80 19.82 7.15
CA GLU A 50 10.45 20.32 5.92
C GLU A 50 10.54 19.22 4.85
N SER A 51 10.82 17.97 5.27
CA SER A 51 10.92 16.84 4.35
C SER A 51 9.56 16.46 3.77
N ARG A 52 8.49 16.46 4.59
CA ARG A 52 7.15 16.11 4.11
C ARG A 52 6.54 17.22 3.26
N ASP A 53 6.79 18.50 3.58
CA ASP A 53 6.34 19.62 2.78
C ASP A 53 6.98 19.60 1.38
N ALA A 54 8.30 19.40 1.32
CA ALA A 54 9.02 19.25 0.06
C ALA A 54 8.54 18.03 -0.75
N PHE A 55 8.22 16.93 -0.07
CA PHE A 55 7.68 15.73 -0.70
C PHE A 55 6.28 15.99 -1.27
N ALA A 56 5.40 16.63 -0.49
CA ALA A 56 4.05 16.98 -0.91
C ALA A 56 4.07 17.86 -2.16
N ALA A 57 4.86 18.93 -2.13
CA ALA A 57 5.00 19.83 -3.26
C ALA A 57 5.55 19.14 -4.52
N LYS A 58 6.53 18.25 -4.35
CA LYS A 58 7.19 17.55 -5.46
C LYS A 58 6.25 16.55 -6.16
N PHE A 59 5.43 15.83 -5.42
CA PHE A 59 4.63 14.73 -5.95
C PHE A 59 3.14 15.07 -6.12
N GLY A 60 2.73 16.28 -5.75
CA GLY A 60 1.36 16.75 -5.95
C GLY A 60 0.38 16.29 -4.87
N PHE A 61 0.84 16.08 -3.64
CA PHE A 61 -0.06 15.88 -2.51
C PHE A 61 -0.72 17.19 -2.11
N LYS A 62 -2.01 17.15 -1.80
CA LYS A 62 -2.76 18.31 -1.36
C LYS A 62 -2.34 18.81 0.03
N LYS A 63 -1.98 17.88 0.91
CA LYS A 63 -1.70 18.14 2.31
C LYS A 63 -0.39 17.51 2.75
N SER A 64 0.30 18.21 3.65
CA SER A 64 1.48 17.75 4.37
C SER A 64 1.14 17.77 5.86
N LEU A 65 0.91 16.61 6.46
CA LEU A 65 0.28 16.48 7.79
C LEU A 65 1.23 15.86 8.82
N ALA A 66 1.11 16.29 10.07
CA ALA A 66 1.62 15.54 11.21
C ALA A 66 0.76 14.29 11.45
N ILE A 67 1.23 13.35 12.27
CA ILE A 67 0.56 12.06 12.45
C ILE A 67 -0.87 12.23 12.98
N ASP A 68 -1.08 13.08 13.99
CA ASP A 68 -2.40 13.29 14.58
C ASP A 68 -3.38 13.91 13.59
N GLU A 69 -2.91 14.86 12.77
CA GLU A 69 -3.70 15.48 11.69
C GLU A 69 -4.05 14.47 10.61
N PHE A 70 -3.09 13.58 10.27
CA PHE A 70 -3.29 12.55 9.26
C PHE A 70 -4.34 11.53 9.67
N ILE A 71 -4.30 11.08 10.94
CA ILE A 71 -5.27 10.09 11.44
C ILE A 71 -6.68 10.69 11.53
N ALA A 72 -6.79 11.98 11.85
CA ALA A 72 -8.05 12.69 11.93
C ALA A 72 -8.64 13.08 10.56
N ASP A 73 -7.88 12.91 9.46
CA ASP A 73 -8.31 13.32 8.13
C ASP A 73 -9.36 12.35 7.56
N THR A 74 -10.56 12.85 7.38
CA THR A 74 -11.70 12.05 6.87
C THR A 74 -11.77 11.94 5.35
N THR A 75 -10.89 12.62 4.63
CA THR A 75 -10.84 12.58 3.16
C THR A 75 -10.01 11.42 2.62
N ILE A 76 -9.13 10.84 3.43
CA ILE A 76 -8.27 9.71 3.06
C ILE A 76 -9.06 8.41 3.16
N ASN A 77 -9.26 7.69 2.04
CA ASN A 77 -9.92 6.40 2.03
C ASN A 77 -8.98 5.22 1.74
N THR A 78 -7.74 5.51 1.38
CA THR A 78 -6.70 4.52 1.07
C THR A 78 -5.39 4.97 1.71
N VAL A 79 -4.81 4.16 2.58
CA VAL A 79 -3.57 4.46 3.29
C VAL A 79 -2.45 3.58 2.78
N LEU A 80 -1.32 4.17 2.38
CA LEU A 80 -0.10 3.46 2.05
C LEU A 80 0.91 3.63 3.20
N ILE A 81 1.29 2.51 3.83
CA ILE A 81 2.28 2.45 4.90
C ILE A 81 3.64 2.20 4.28
N LEU A 82 4.48 3.24 4.24
CA LEU A 82 5.73 3.30 3.48
C LEU A 82 6.91 3.75 4.36
N GLY A 83 6.75 3.68 5.66
CA GLY A 83 7.77 3.98 6.64
C GLY A 83 8.85 2.88 6.74
N PRO A 84 9.83 3.04 7.66
CA PRO A 84 10.73 1.95 8.01
C PRO A 84 10.00 0.77 8.67
N ASN A 85 10.51 -0.46 8.51
CA ASN A 85 9.88 -1.70 9.04
C ASN A 85 9.44 -1.57 10.50
N LYS A 86 10.27 -0.95 11.34
CA LYS A 86 10.03 -0.81 12.79
C LYS A 86 8.78 -0.04 13.17
N VAL A 87 8.18 0.71 12.24
CA VAL A 87 6.94 1.46 12.46
C VAL A 87 5.75 0.88 11.69
N HIS A 88 5.93 -0.21 10.96
CA HIS A 88 4.87 -0.80 10.15
C HIS A 88 3.70 -1.27 11.01
N PHE A 89 3.98 -1.92 12.14
CA PHE A 89 2.94 -2.41 13.06
C PHE A 89 2.13 -1.26 13.66
N GLU A 90 2.82 -0.24 14.21
CA GLU A 90 2.18 0.96 14.74
C GLU A 90 1.35 1.68 13.68
N HIS A 91 1.93 1.92 12.50
CA HIS A 91 1.22 2.59 11.40
C HIS A 91 0.00 1.80 10.90
N LEU A 92 0.08 0.46 10.94
CA LEU A 92 -1.09 -0.38 10.60
C LEU A 92 -2.20 -0.19 11.63
N GLN A 93 -1.89 -0.18 12.93
CA GLN A 93 -2.87 0.04 13.98
C GLN A 93 -3.55 1.40 13.80
N LEU A 94 -2.77 2.46 13.59
CA LEU A 94 -3.29 3.81 13.33
C LEU A 94 -4.21 3.85 12.10
N ALA A 95 -3.80 3.24 10.99
CA ALA A 95 -4.60 3.20 9.77
C ALA A 95 -5.92 2.40 9.95
N LEU A 96 -5.90 1.39 10.80
CA LEU A 96 -7.09 0.60 11.12
C LEU A 96 -8.10 1.38 11.98
N GLU A 97 -7.63 2.31 12.81
CA GLU A 97 -8.47 3.19 13.62
C GLU A 97 -9.11 4.33 12.82
N MET A 98 -8.57 4.70 11.65
CA MET A 98 -9.14 5.74 10.79
C MET A 98 -10.51 5.30 10.23
N PRO A 99 -11.64 5.94 10.57
CA PRO A 99 -12.96 5.51 10.08
C PRO A 99 -13.11 5.64 8.56
N SER A 100 -12.42 6.60 7.95
CA SER A 100 -12.45 6.88 6.51
C SER A 100 -11.64 5.88 5.69
N ALA A 101 -10.58 5.29 6.25
CA ALA A 101 -9.71 4.35 5.55
C ALA A 101 -10.43 3.02 5.30
N LYS A 102 -10.64 2.68 4.05
CA LYS A 102 -11.24 1.42 3.60
C LYS A 102 -10.20 0.43 3.12
N ARG A 103 -9.08 0.94 2.61
CA ARG A 103 -7.99 0.18 1.98
C ARG A 103 -6.66 0.56 2.61
N ILE A 104 -5.85 -0.43 2.89
CA ILE A 104 -4.51 -0.25 3.45
C ILE A 104 -3.52 -1.04 2.60
N TYR A 105 -2.51 -0.37 2.10
CA TYR A 105 -1.34 -0.99 1.50
C TYR A 105 -0.19 -0.94 2.51
N LEU A 106 0.41 -2.09 2.79
CA LEU A 106 1.53 -2.22 3.71
C LEU A 106 2.77 -2.68 2.96
N GLU A 107 3.85 -1.88 3.00
CA GLU A 107 5.12 -2.28 2.39
C GLU A 107 5.75 -3.49 3.10
N LYS A 108 6.53 -4.21 2.32
CA LYS A 108 7.35 -5.32 2.82
C LYS A 108 8.65 -4.79 3.49
N PRO A 109 9.20 -5.52 4.47
CA PRO A 109 8.58 -6.61 5.24
C PRO A 109 7.44 -6.09 6.11
N VAL A 110 6.50 -6.95 6.44
CA VAL A 110 5.26 -6.53 7.12
C VAL A 110 5.50 -5.94 8.52
N CYS A 111 6.54 -6.41 9.21
CA CYS A 111 6.87 -6.03 10.59
C CYS A 111 8.35 -6.27 10.91
N SER A 112 8.74 -6.05 12.15
CA SER A 112 10.11 -6.20 12.65
C SER A 112 10.33 -7.40 13.57
N SER A 113 9.27 -8.03 14.07
CA SER A 113 9.35 -9.18 14.98
C SER A 113 8.26 -10.20 14.72
N LEU A 114 8.45 -11.42 15.23
CA LEU A 114 7.48 -12.51 15.14
C LEU A 114 6.21 -12.19 15.97
N GLU A 115 6.38 -11.52 17.10
CA GLU A 115 5.27 -11.10 17.94
C GLU A 115 4.36 -10.12 17.21
N GLU A 116 4.94 -9.14 16.53
CA GLU A 116 4.20 -8.19 15.69
C GLU A 116 3.46 -8.93 14.56
N GLU A 117 4.12 -9.89 13.88
CA GLU A 117 3.51 -10.67 12.81
C GLU A 117 2.28 -11.44 13.28
N GLN A 118 2.37 -12.11 14.43
CA GLN A 118 1.25 -12.84 15.02
C GLN A 118 0.08 -11.91 15.37
N GLN A 119 0.38 -10.75 15.95
CA GLN A 119 -0.64 -9.76 16.27
C GLN A 119 -1.29 -9.18 15.00
N MET A 120 -0.51 -8.88 13.96
CA MET A 120 -1.01 -8.41 12.68
C MET A 120 -1.95 -9.41 12.02
N ALA A 121 -1.63 -10.72 12.07
CA ALA A 121 -2.50 -11.76 11.54
C ALA A 121 -3.86 -11.79 12.25
N VAL A 122 -3.87 -11.66 13.58
CA VAL A 122 -5.10 -11.59 14.38
C VAL A 122 -5.91 -10.33 14.05
N ILE A 123 -5.25 -9.17 13.95
CA ILE A 123 -5.90 -7.90 13.64
C ILE A 123 -6.49 -7.94 12.22
N ALA A 124 -5.72 -8.41 11.26
CA ALA A 124 -6.15 -8.53 9.87
C ALA A 124 -7.38 -9.43 9.70
N SER A 125 -7.46 -10.52 10.48
CA SER A 125 -8.62 -11.43 10.43
C SER A 125 -9.92 -10.83 10.98
N LYS A 126 -9.84 -9.80 11.80
CA LYS A 126 -10.99 -9.18 12.48
C LYS A 126 -11.46 -7.87 11.81
N THR A 127 -10.65 -7.26 10.97
CA THR A 127 -11.00 -6.01 10.32
C THR A 127 -11.88 -6.24 9.09
N GLY A 128 -12.83 -5.34 8.84
CA GLY A 128 -13.57 -5.27 7.58
C GLY A 128 -12.86 -4.48 6.47
N LYS A 129 -11.65 -3.96 6.74
CA LYS A 129 -10.87 -3.18 5.77
C LYS A 129 -10.06 -4.10 4.85
N GLN A 130 -9.83 -3.65 3.63
CA GLN A 130 -8.98 -4.38 2.69
C GLN A 130 -7.51 -4.09 3.01
N ILE A 131 -6.71 -5.12 3.25
CA ILE A 131 -5.27 -4.99 3.49
C ILE A 131 -4.52 -5.72 2.37
N GLN A 132 -3.61 -5.01 1.70
CA GLN A 132 -2.72 -5.55 0.68
C GLN A 132 -1.27 -5.38 1.12
N VAL A 133 -0.52 -6.48 1.14
CA VAL A 133 0.93 -6.42 1.37
C VAL A 133 1.68 -6.24 0.05
N GLY A 134 2.74 -5.44 0.09
CA GLY A 134 3.55 -5.02 -1.06
C GLY A 134 4.50 -6.08 -1.63
N PHE A 135 4.03 -7.29 -1.84
CA PHE A 135 4.76 -8.32 -2.56
C PHE A 135 4.62 -8.13 -4.08
N GLN A 136 5.28 -7.08 -4.60
CA GLN A 136 5.11 -6.64 -6.00
C GLN A 136 5.35 -7.73 -7.04
N TYR A 137 6.27 -8.67 -6.80
CA TYR A 137 6.56 -9.74 -7.75
C TYR A 137 5.37 -10.67 -7.98
N LEU A 138 4.46 -10.82 -7.03
CA LEU A 138 3.21 -11.58 -7.21
C LEU A 138 2.28 -10.95 -8.24
N GLN A 139 2.49 -9.69 -8.57
CA GLN A 139 1.67 -8.94 -9.53
C GLN A 139 2.28 -8.89 -10.94
N THR A 140 3.50 -9.40 -11.12
CA THR A 140 4.11 -9.46 -12.45
C THR A 140 3.37 -10.43 -13.38
N ALA A 141 3.31 -10.11 -14.67
CA ALA A 141 2.60 -10.92 -15.66
C ALA A 141 3.07 -12.38 -15.65
N SER A 142 4.39 -12.61 -15.63
CA SER A 142 4.99 -13.94 -15.61
C SER A 142 4.58 -14.80 -14.42
N VAL A 143 4.55 -14.20 -13.20
CA VAL A 143 4.13 -14.92 -11.99
C VAL A 143 2.63 -15.19 -12.02
N ARG A 144 1.82 -14.24 -12.47
CA ARG A 144 0.37 -14.42 -12.59
C ARG A 144 0.02 -15.52 -13.61
N GLU A 145 0.68 -15.55 -14.75
CA GLU A 145 0.51 -16.60 -15.76
C GLU A 145 0.95 -17.97 -15.24
N ALA A 146 2.10 -18.04 -14.56
CA ALA A 146 2.57 -19.27 -13.92
C ALA A 146 1.58 -19.80 -12.88
N LEU A 147 1.04 -18.92 -12.02
CA LEU A 147 0.02 -19.28 -11.04
C LEU A 147 -1.30 -19.72 -11.69
N ALA A 148 -1.71 -19.04 -12.77
CA ALA A 148 -2.90 -19.43 -13.52
C ALA A 148 -2.72 -20.82 -14.16
N PHE A 149 -1.57 -21.09 -14.76
CA PHE A 149 -1.25 -22.39 -15.32
C PHE A 149 -1.19 -23.50 -14.26
N TRP A 150 -0.57 -23.19 -13.11
CA TRP A 150 -0.54 -24.10 -11.98
C TRP A 150 -1.95 -24.52 -11.52
N LYS A 151 -2.85 -23.56 -11.40
CA LYS A 151 -4.25 -23.80 -10.97
C LYS A 151 -5.03 -24.70 -11.93
N THR A 152 -4.56 -24.94 -13.17
CA THR A 152 -5.18 -25.88 -14.09
C THR A 152 -4.97 -27.36 -13.69
N GLY A 153 -4.08 -27.65 -12.76
CA GLY A 153 -3.71 -28.99 -12.35
C GLY A 153 -2.84 -29.76 -13.36
N LYS A 154 -2.53 -29.18 -14.52
CA LYS A 154 -1.76 -29.85 -15.59
C LYS A 154 -0.33 -30.21 -15.19
N LEU A 155 0.25 -29.52 -14.20
CA LEU A 155 1.57 -29.82 -13.67
C LEU A 155 1.58 -30.94 -12.61
N GLY A 156 0.39 -31.41 -12.19
CA GLY A 156 0.28 -32.38 -11.10
C GLY A 156 0.73 -31.80 -9.76
N ASN A 157 1.16 -32.67 -8.86
CA ASN A 157 1.69 -32.24 -7.56
C ASN A 157 3.15 -31.81 -7.71
N PRO A 158 3.53 -30.64 -7.24
CA PRO A 158 4.91 -30.17 -7.31
C PRO A 158 5.79 -30.98 -6.37
N ILE A 159 6.96 -31.35 -6.87
CA ILE A 159 7.97 -32.09 -6.12
C ILE A 159 9.14 -31.19 -5.77
N HIS A 160 9.48 -30.26 -6.66
CA HIS A 160 10.63 -29.37 -6.51
C HIS A 160 10.40 -28.03 -7.19
N PHE A 161 10.92 -26.95 -6.59
CA PHE A 161 11.01 -25.63 -7.17
C PHE A 161 12.45 -25.16 -7.18
N ASP A 162 12.91 -24.63 -8.30
CA ASP A 162 14.18 -23.92 -8.41
C ASP A 162 13.89 -22.48 -8.88
N LEU A 163 14.07 -21.49 -7.97
CA LEU A 163 13.89 -20.09 -8.25
C LEU A 163 15.25 -19.39 -8.23
N LYS A 164 15.65 -18.81 -9.37
CA LYS A 164 16.90 -18.06 -9.49
C LYS A 164 16.58 -16.58 -9.70
N TYR A 165 17.18 -15.75 -8.86
CA TYR A 165 17.10 -14.29 -8.96
C TYR A 165 18.52 -13.75 -9.20
N TYR A 166 18.74 -13.04 -10.32
CA TYR A 166 20.02 -12.47 -10.72
C TYR A 166 19.99 -10.94 -10.64
#